data_beafc584b659cac2c3f13ef7d0dd9911
#
_entry.id   beafc584b659cac2c3f13ef7d0dd9911
#
_cell.length_a   1.000
_cell.length_b   1.000
_cell.length_c   1.000
_cell.angle_alpha   90.00
_cell.angle_beta   90.00
_cell.angle_gamma   90.00
#
_symmetry.space_group_name_H-M   'P 1'
#
loop_
_entity.id
_entity.type
_entity.pdbx_description
1 polymer ?
#
loop_
_entity_poly.entity_id
_entity_poly.type
_entity_poly.pdbx_seq_one_letter_code
_entity_poly.pdbx_strand_id
1 'polypeptide(L)'
;MTRYLVRRLVFLLVSLALASIVLFVLLRMLPGDPANALTTVGASPEQIAAARHSIGSDRPLPQQFAHWIGQLAGGDLGTSFVSSLPVGPEVAQRLNVTVPLTLSAFVLAVLFAVPAGFLAAYKRHTWYGALLNGVSQLGIAVPVFWLGMILIAVFALNAGWLPSGGFPQDGWDAPGDAISSLVLPVVTVALVMSASLIRYVRSAALDVLGSEYLRTARALGSSFGRAMWRHGLRNAAVPVISVLGIELASTLLGAVVVESVYALPGLGSLLATGIAQHDYPVIQGVLFVSTLAVLLIGFAADLVQRIVDPRLRGRLSGGGVR
;
A
#
# COMPACT_ATOMS: atom_id res chain seq x y z
N MET A 1 -18.87 19.99 6.01
CA MET A 1 -17.50 19.43 5.86
C MET A 1 -16.88 19.08 7.20
N THR A 2 -16.82 19.99 8.17
CA THR A 2 -16.17 19.79 9.47
C THR A 2 -16.65 18.53 10.22
N ARG A 3 -17.96 18.35 10.38
CA ARG A 3 -18.54 17.16 11.06
C ARG A 3 -18.13 15.83 10.41
N TYR A 4 -17.98 15.81 9.08
CA TYR A 4 -17.52 14.61 8.37
C TYR A 4 -16.05 14.34 8.61
N LEU A 5 -15.21 15.38 8.51
CA LEU A 5 -13.76 15.26 8.78
C LEU A 5 -13.53 14.78 10.20
N VAL A 6 -14.20 15.39 11.20
CA VAL A 6 -14.10 14.94 12.60
C VAL A 6 -14.52 13.48 12.74
N ARG A 7 -15.65 13.08 12.17
CA ARG A 7 -16.09 11.68 12.22
C ARG A 7 -15.06 10.73 11.58
N ARG A 8 -14.52 11.09 10.42
CA ARG A 8 -13.51 10.27 9.74
C ARG A 8 -12.20 10.21 10.49
N LEU A 9 -11.79 11.34 11.10
CA LEU A 9 -10.61 11.36 11.96
C LEU A 9 -10.81 10.46 13.20
N VAL A 10 -11.98 10.51 13.83
CA VAL A 10 -12.31 9.61 14.94
C VAL A 10 -12.25 8.14 14.49
N PHE A 11 -12.81 7.80 13.34
CA PHE A 11 -12.72 6.44 12.80
C PHE A 11 -11.26 6.02 12.55
N LEU A 12 -10.44 6.90 11.99
CA LEU A 12 -9.00 6.64 11.78
C LEU A 12 -8.30 6.35 13.12
N LEU A 13 -8.52 7.20 14.14
CA LEU A 13 -7.91 7.03 15.45
C LEU A 13 -8.37 5.74 16.15
N VAL A 14 -9.68 5.44 16.08
CA VAL A 14 -10.22 4.19 16.65
C VAL A 14 -9.67 2.97 15.89
N SER A 15 -9.59 3.03 14.56
CA SER A 15 -9.02 1.93 13.77
C SER A 15 -7.54 1.74 14.07
N LEU A 16 -6.77 2.84 14.22
CA LEU A 16 -5.36 2.77 14.59
C LEU A 16 -5.18 2.16 15.99
N ALA A 17 -6.00 2.56 16.96
CA ALA A 17 -5.96 2.01 18.32
C ALA A 17 -6.29 0.51 18.32
N LEU A 18 -7.34 0.09 17.61
CA LEU A 18 -7.68 -1.34 17.47
C LEU A 18 -6.58 -2.11 16.77
N ALA A 19 -6.02 -1.58 15.68
CA ALA A 19 -4.92 -2.21 14.97
C ALA A 19 -3.68 -2.33 15.86
N SER A 20 -3.37 -1.32 16.68
CA SER A 20 -2.26 -1.37 17.64
C SER A 20 -2.45 -2.47 18.69
N ILE A 21 -3.68 -2.64 19.20
CA ILE A 21 -3.99 -3.75 20.12
C ILE A 21 -3.77 -5.09 19.43
N VAL A 22 -4.30 -5.25 18.21
CA VAL A 22 -4.16 -6.49 17.44
C VAL A 22 -2.69 -6.79 17.14
N LEU A 23 -1.92 -5.81 16.68
CA LEU A 23 -0.49 -5.95 16.40
C LEU A 23 0.28 -6.37 17.66
N PHE A 24 0.02 -5.72 18.80
CA PHE A 24 0.67 -6.06 20.05
C PHE A 24 0.37 -7.50 20.47
N VAL A 25 -0.91 -7.90 20.43
CA VAL A 25 -1.33 -9.27 20.82
C VAL A 25 -0.73 -10.31 19.88
N LEU A 26 -0.81 -10.09 18.55
CA LEU A 26 -0.27 -11.03 17.56
C LEU A 26 1.23 -11.25 17.74
N LEU A 27 1.99 -10.20 18.00
CA LEU A 27 3.43 -10.31 18.22
C LEU A 27 3.76 -11.09 19.50
N ARG A 28 2.93 -11.01 20.53
CA ARG A 28 3.09 -11.81 21.76
C ARG A 28 2.66 -13.28 21.60
N MET A 29 1.91 -13.60 20.55
CA MET A 29 1.54 -14.97 20.20
C MET A 29 2.58 -15.65 19.30
N LEU A 30 3.55 -14.91 18.74
CA LEU A 30 4.62 -15.49 17.96
C LEU A 30 5.47 -16.42 18.83
N PRO A 31 5.81 -17.62 18.33
CA PRO A 31 6.70 -18.51 19.05
C PRO A 31 8.09 -17.91 19.16
N GLY A 32 8.64 -17.88 20.36
CA GLY A 32 9.96 -17.33 20.66
C GLY A 32 9.92 -16.34 21.81
N ASP A 33 11.03 -16.24 22.52
CA ASP A 33 11.20 -15.25 23.58
C ASP A 33 11.91 -14.02 23.02
N PRO A 34 11.36 -12.80 23.17
CA PRO A 34 12.04 -11.59 22.75
C PRO A 34 13.46 -11.45 23.33
N ALA A 35 13.69 -12.00 24.51
CA ALA A 35 15.01 -12.02 25.16
C ALA A 35 16.06 -12.84 24.37
N ASN A 36 15.64 -13.75 23.49
CA ASN A 36 16.56 -14.54 22.67
C ASN A 36 17.33 -13.69 21.67
N ALA A 37 16.79 -12.55 21.26
CA ALA A 37 17.50 -11.59 20.41
C ALA A 37 18.72 -10.94 21.10
N LEU A 38 18.71 -10.90 22.45
CA LEU A 38 19.75 -10.31 23.28
C LEU A 38 20.72 -11.35 23.86
N THR A 39 20.45 -12.64 23.67
CA THR A 39 21.22 -13.72 24.27
C THR A 39 21.87 -14.58 23.21
N THR A 40 23.03 -15.15 23.53
CA THR A 40 23.70 -16.13 22.67
C THR A 40 23.06 -17.50 22.81
N VAL A 41 23.20 -18.35 21.79
CA VAL A 41 22.79 -19.76 21.88
C VAL A 41 23.52 -20.45 23.03
N GLY A 42 22.75 -21.01 23.97
CA GLY A 42 23.28 -21.63 25.19
C GLY A 42 23.42 -20.69 26.40
N ALA A 43 22.80 -19.50 26.36
CA ALA A 43 22.73 -18.59 27.50
C ALA A 43 22.12 -19.27 28.73
N SER A 44 22.65 -18.93 29.93
CA SER A 44 22.12 -19.46 31.18
C SER A 44 20.72 -18.91 31.48
N PRO A 45 19.90 -19.61 32.28
CA PRO A 45 18.59 -19.11 32.72
C PRO A 45 18.66 -17.72 33.36
N GLU A 46 19.74 -17.41 34.05
CA GLU A 46 19.97 -16.10 34.69
C GLU A 46 20.22 -15.01 33.67
N GLN A 47 20.98 -15.29 32.62
CA GLN A 47 21.21 -14.36 31.50
C GLN A 47 19.91 -14.07 30.74
N ILE A 48 19.10 -15.09 30.50
CA ILE A 48 17.78 -14.93 29.85
C ILE A 48 16.85 -14.10 30.76
N ALA A 49 16.85 -14.34 32.07
CA ALA A 49 16.03 -13.56 33.01
C ALA A 49 16.48 -12.09 33.07
N ALA A 50 17.80 -11.83 33.07
CA ALA A 50 18.33 -10.48 33.01
C ALA A 50 17.94 -9.75 31.70
N ALA A 51 18.03 -10.46 30.56
CA ALA A 51 17.59 -9.96 29.27
C ALA A 51 16.07 -9.63 29.26
N ARG A 52 15.22 -10.52 29.80
CA ARG A 52 13.78 -10.25 29.94
C ARG A 52 13.49 -9.00 30.77
N HIS A 53 14.22 -8.83 31.87
CA HIS A 53 14.07 -7.67 32.74
C HIS A 53 14.49 -6.38 32.05
N SER A 54 15.59 -6.40 31.28
CA SER A 54 16.11 -5.21 30.57
C SER A 54 15.14 -4.68 29.51
N ILE A 55 14.42 -5.57 28.80
CA ILE A 55 13.41 -5.20 27.78
C ILE A 55 11.99 -5.10 28.35
N GLY A 56 11.81 -5.39 29.64
CA GLY A 56 10.53 -5.35 30.33
C GLY A 56 9.52 -6.41 29.87
N SER A 57 9.99 -7.52 29.25
CA SER A 57 9.13 -8.60 28.82
C SER A 57 8.62 -9.47 29.97
N ASP A 58 9.19 -9.32 31.16
CA ASP A 58 8.74 -9.91 32.42
C ASP A 58 7.55 -9.21 33.07
N ARG A 59 7.21 -7.98 32.58
CA ARG A 59 6.08 -7.21 33.12
C ARG A 59 4.74 -7.74 32.65
N PRO A 60 3.63 -7.49 33.37
CA PRO A 60 2.29 -7.81 32.90
C PRO A 60 1.98 -7.19 31.53
N LEU A 61 1.30 -7.92 30.64
CA LEU A 61 0.99 -7.48 29.28
C LEU A 61 0.33 -6.09 29.19
N PRO A 62 -0.61 -5.69 30.09
CA PRO A 62 -1.17 -4.35 30.05
C PRO A 62 -0.13 -3.25 30.28
N GLN A 63 0.87 -3.51 31.12
CA GLN A 63 1.94 -2.53 31.36
C GLN A 63 2.89 -2.42 30.17
N GLN A 64 3.22 -3.55 29.53
CA GLN A 64 4.01 -3.54 28.30
C GLN A 64 3.29 -2.78 27.18
N PHE A 65 1.98 -3.00 27.03
CA PHE A 65 1.16 -2.28 26.05
C PHE A 65 1.10 -0.78 26.33
N ALA A 66 0.83 -0.39 27.59
CA ALA A 66 0.78 1.01 27.99
C ALA A 66 2.13 1.72 27.77
N HIS A 67 3.24 1.05 28.06
CA HIS A 67 4.58 1.57 27.80
C HIS A 67 4.82 1.80 26.30
N TRP A 68 4.51 0.80 25.48
CA TRP A 68 4.66 0.90 24.02
C TRP A 68 3.79 2.01 23.41
N ILE A 69 2.52 2.10 23.80
CA ILE A 69 1.64 3.18 23.33
C ILE A 69 2.14 4.56 23.79
N GLY A 70 2.70 4.64 25.00
CA GLY A 70 3.32 5.88 25.50
C GLY A 70 4.51 6.32 24.66
N GLN A 71 5.38 5.39 24.25
CA GLN A 71 6.49 5.64 23.32
C GLN A 71 5.96 6.12 21.96
N LEU A 72 4.99 5.42 21.37
CA LEU A 72 4.39 5.81 20.10
C LEU A 72 3.74 7.20 20.13
N ALA A 73 3.08 7.56 21.23
CA ALA A 73 2.51 8.90 21.43
C ALA A 73 3.60 10.00 21.50
N GLY A 74 4.79 9.64 21.96
CA GLY A 74 5.98 10.49 21.94
C GLY A 74 6.74 10.50 20.61
N GLY A 75 6.29 9.75 19.60
CA GLY A 75 6.98 9.60 18.32
C GLY A 75 8.16 8.62 18.35
N ASP A 76 8.32 7.87 19.43
CA ASP A 76 9.38 6.89 19.60
C ASP A 76 8.89 5.50 19.20
N LEU A 77 9.53 4.89 18.17
CA LEU A 77 9.25 3.54 17.72
C LEU A 77 10.02 2.46 18.50
N GLY A 78 10.79 2.85 19.50
CA GLY A 78 11.62 1.99 20.30
C GLY A 78 13.04 1.83 19.76
N THR A 79 13.79 0.95 20.40
CA THR A 79 15.20 0.63 20.07
C THR A 79 15.31 -0.83 19.65
N SER A 80 15.97 -1.08 18.53
CA SER A 80 16.25 -2.43 18.03
C SER A 80 17.00 -3.27 19.08
N PHE A 81 16.58 -4.48 19.30
CA PHE A 81 17.26 -5.39 20.21
C PHE A 81 18.57 -5.92 19.61
N VAL A 82 18.68 -5.98 18.28
CA VAL A 82 19.84 -6.52 17.58
C VAL A 82 20.92 -5.45 17.37
N SER A 83 20.53 -4.30 16.80
CA SER A 83 21.47 -3.21 16.48
C SER A 83 21.69 -2.23 17.62
N SER A 84 20.82 -2.20 18.64
CA SER A 84 20.80 -1.20 19.71
C SER A 84 20.61 0.24 19.19
N LEU A 85 20.13 0.42 17.97
CA LEU A 85 19.85 1.71 17.36
C LEU A 85 18.36 2.07 17.42
N PRO A 86 17.98 3.36 17.43
CA PRO A 86 16.60 3.80 17.37
C PRO A 86 15.92 3.31 16.07
N VAL A 87 14.72 2.73 16.18
CA VAL A 87 13.95 2.18 15.05
C VAL A 87 13.41 3.29 14.15
N GLY A 88 13.04 4.46 14.72
CA GLY A 88 12.45 5.55 13.96
C GLY A 88 13.28 6.03 12.76
N PRO A 89 14.53 6.40 12.92
CA PRO A 89 15.42 6.79 11.83
C PRO A 89 15.59 5.70 10.77
N GLU A 90 15.69 4.44 11.18
CA GLU A 90 15.82 3.31 10.25
C GLU A 90 14.56 3.15 9.40
N VAL A 91 13.37 3.17 10.01
CA VAL A 91 12.10 3.15 9.30
C VAL A 91 11.97 4.34 8.34
N ALA A 92 12.36 5.55 8.76
CA ALA A 92 12.35 6.73 7.90
C ALA A 92 13.25 6.57 6.67
N GLN A 93 14.45 6.00 6.85
CA GLN A 93 15.35 5.70 5.74
C GLN A 93 14.74 4.70 4.76
N ARG A 94 14.11 3.65 5.25
CA ARG A 94 13.45 2.64 4.40
C ARG A 94 12.24 3.20 3.64
N LEU A 95 11.51 4.15 4.24
CA LEU A 95 10.41 4.86 3.56
C LEU A 95 10.89 5.65 2.35
N ASN A 96 12.12 6.14 2.34
CA ASN A 96 12.71 6.84 1.19
C ASN A 96 12.87 5.93 -0.06
N VAL A 97 12.74 4.62 0.08
CA VAL A 97 12.72 3.66 -1.04
C VAL A 97 11.29 3.17 -1.30
N THR A 98 10.59 2.70 -0.26
CA THR A 98 9.25 2.12 -0.41
C THR A 98 8.21 3.13 -0.93
N VAL A 99 8.25 4.38 -0.45
CA VAL A 99 7.26 5.40 -0.86
C VAL A 99 7.43 5.80 -2.32
N PRO A 100 8.62 6.18 -2.83
CA PRO A 100 8.81 6.44 -4.26
C PRO A 100 8.47 5.24 -5.14
N LEU A 101 8.86 4.03 -4.75
CA LEU A 101 8.52 2.80 -5.46
C LEU A 101 7.01 2.64 -5.62
N THR A 102 6.27 2.69 -4.52
CA THR A 102 4.82 2.43 -4.51
C THR A 102 4.04 3.56 -5.19
N LEU A 103 4.38 4.82 -4.94
CA LEU A 103 3.70 5.95 -5.58
C LEU A 103 3.97 6.03 -7.07
N SER A 104 5.22 5.82 -7.52
CA SER A 104 5.55 5.82 -8.96
C SER A 104 4.86 4.67 -9.68
N ALA A 105 4.84 3.47 -9.10
CA ALA A 105 4.12 2.33 -9.65
C ALA A 105 2.60 2.57 -9.72
N PHE A 106 2.04 3.17 -8.68
CA PHE A 106 0.62 3.54 -8.65
C PHE A 106 0.27 4.55 -9.74
N VAL A 107 1.03 5.63 -9.86
CA VAL A 107 0.80 6.65 -10.90
C VAL A 107 0.91 6.01 -12.29
N LEU A 108 1.95 5.21 -12.53
CA LEU A 108 2.14 4.52 -13.79
C LEU A 108 0.98 3.56 -14.10
N ALA A 109 0.55 2.78 -13.12
CA ALA A 109 -0.59 1.87 -13.26
C ALA A 109 -1.88 2.62 -13.60
N VAL A 110 -2.18 3.73 -12.93
CA VAL A 110 -3.36 4.56 -13.19
C VAL A 110 -3.33 5.15 -14.60
N LEU A 111 -2.18 5.67 -15.01
CA LEU A 111 -2.00 6.26 -16.36
C LEU A 111 -2.26 5.25 -17.49
N PHE A 112 -1.92 3.98 -17.28
CA PHE A 112 -2.18 2.92 -18.25
C PHE A 112 -3.56 2.28 -18.09
N ALA A 113 -3.95 1.95 -16.86
CA ALA A 113 -5.15 1.17 -16.62
C ALA A 113 -6.45 1.94 -16.88
N VAL A 114 -6.48 3.24 -16.58
CA VAL A 114 -7.71 4.03 -16.80
C VAL A 114 -8.06 4.15 -18.28
N PRO A 115 -7.15 4.55 -19.18
CA PRO A 115 -7.43 4.57 -20.61
C PRO A 115 -7.69 3.17 -21.18
N ALA A 116 -6.89 2.18 -20.80
CA ALA A 116 -7.03 0.80 -21.31
C ALA A 116 -8.36 0.15 -20.87
N GLY A 117 -8.75 0.33 -19.60
CA GLY A 117 -10.02 -0.18 -19.08
C GLY A 117 -11.24 0.48 -19.72
N PHE A 118 -11.18 1.80 -19.91
CA PHE A 118 -12.22 2.52 -20.66
C PHE A 118 -12.31 2.05 -22.12
N LEU A 119 -11.17 1.90 -22.80
CA LEU A 119 -11.12 1.40 -24.16
C LEU A 119 -11.65 -0.03 -24.27
N ALA A 120 -11.31 -0.91 -23.35
CA ALA A 120 -11.81 -2.28 -23.26
C ALA A 120 -13.34 -2.34 -23.07
N ALA A 121 -13.93 -1.37 -22.36
CA ALA A 121 -15.38 -1.24 -22.20
C ALA A 121 -16.04 -0.68 -23.46
N TYR A 122 -15.51 0.40 -24.00
CA TYR A 122 -16.06 1.10 -25.16
C TYR A 122 -16.03 0.24 -26.41
N LYS A 123 -14.95 -0.53 -26.57
CA LYS A 123 -14.74 -1.43 -27.72
C LYS A 123 -15.01 -2.91 -27.40
N ARG A 124 -15.92 -3.18 -26.45
CA ARG A 124 -16.21 -4.54 -25.95
C ARG A 124 -16.63 -5.57 -27.02
N HIS A 125 -17.14 -5.13 -28.15
CA HIS A 125 -17.56 -5.99 -29.28
C HIS A 125 -16.51 -6.13 -30.37
N THR A 126 -15.27 -5.68 -30.13
CA THR A 126 -14.16 -5.79 -31.07
C THR A 126 -13.07 -6.73 -30.54
N TRP A 127 -12.24 -7.27 -31.44
CA TRP A 127 -11.16 -8.19 -31.06
C TRP A 127 -10.13 -7.57 -30.10
N TYR A 128 -9.79 -6.29 -30.28
CA TYR A 128 -8.85 -5.61 -29.39
C TYR A 128 -9.46 -5.27 -28.02
N GLY A 129 -10.76 -5.04 -27.93
CA GLY A 129 -11.44 -4.97 -26.65
C GLY A 129 -11.42 -6.31 -25.91
N ALA A 130 -11.59 -7.41 -26.63
CA ALA A 130 -11.43 -8.77 -26.10
C ALA A 130 -9.97 -9.04 -25.68
N LEU A 131 -8.99 -8.62 -26.49
CA LEU A 131 -7.57 -8.76 -26.20
C LEU A 131 -7.18 -8.01 -24.90
N LEU A 132 -7.56 -6.73 -24.76
CA LEU A 132 -7.28 -5.95 -23.53
C LEU A 132 -7.88 -6.61 -22.29
N ASN A 133 -9.10 -7.14 -22.41
CA ASN A 133 -9.71 -7.89 -21.32
C ASN A 133 -8.97 -9.20 -21.02
N GLY A 134 -8.57 -9.95 -22.05
CA GLY A 134 -7.80 -11.19 -21.89
C GLY A 134 -6.44 -10.96 -21.25
N VAL A 135 -5.70 -9.95 -21.71
CA VAL A 135 -4.40 -9.57 -21.14
C VAL A 135 -4.54 -9.17 -19.67
N SER A 136 -5.59 -8.41 -19.32
CA SER A 136 -5.83 -8.05 -17.90
C SER A 136 -6.13 -9.28 -17.04
N GLN A 137 -6.90 -10.26 -17.54
CA GLN A 137 -7.19 -11.50 -16.82
C GLN A 137 -5.92 -12.35 -16.61
N LEU A 138 -5.10 -12.47 -17.64
CA LEU A 138 -3.82 -13.18 -17.55
C LEU A 138 -2.86 -12.47 -16.60
N GLY A 139 -2.81 -11.14 -16.65
CA GLY A 139 -1.91 -10.35 -15.78
C GLY A 139 -2.22 -10.50 -14.29
N ILE A 140 -3.49 -10.73 -13.91
CA ILE A 140 -3.85 -11.00 -12.52
C ILE A 140 -3.36 -12.38 -12.05
N ALA A 141 -3.27 -13.35 -12.97
CA ALA A 141 -2.83 -14.70 -12.66
C ALA A 141 -1.29 -14.83 -12.50
N VAL A 142 -0.54 -13.86 -13.01
CA VAL A 142 0.92 -13.88 -12.97
C VAL A 142 1.43 -13.43 -11.59
N PRO A 143 2.24 -14.27 -10.90
CA PRO A 143 2.84 -13.86 -9.63
C PRO A 143 3.82 -12.69 -9.84
N VAL A 144 3.74 -11.66 -8.99
CA VAL A 144 4.56 -10.45 -9.10
C VAL A 144 6.06 -10.73 -9.08
N PHE A 145 6.51 -11.67 -8.23
CA PHE A 145 7.93 -12.06 -8.16
C PHE A 145 8.42 -12.70 -9.46
N TRP A 146 7.59 -13.53 -10.09
CA TRP A 146 7.93 -14.19 -11.34
C TRP A 146 8.06 -13.17 -12.48
N LEU A 147 7.15 -12.20 -12.57
CA LEU A 147 7.25 -11.11 -13.51
C LEU A 147 8.51 -10.29 -13.29
N GLY A 148 8.85 -9.98 -12.02
CA GLY A 148 10.08 -9.29 -11.66
C GLY A 148 11.33 -10.03 -12.14
N MET A 149 11.40 -11.35 -11.92
CA MET A 149 12.53 -12.16 -12.39
C MET A 149 12.64 -12.16 -13.92
N ILE A 150 11.53 -12.21 -14.67
CA ILE A 150 11.55 -12.10 -16.13
C ILE A 150 12.08 -10.74 -16.57
N LEU A 151 11.61 -9.66 -15.96
CA LEU A 151 12.08 -8.31 -16.30
C LEU A 151 13.57 -8.14 -16.00
N ILE A 152 14.06 -8.68 -14.89
CA ILE A 152 15.50 -8.73 -14.58
C ILE A 152 16.25 -9.50 -15.68
N ALA A 153 15.79 -10.71 -16.02
CA ALA A 153 16.47 -11.54 -17.03
C ALA A 153 16.53 -10.84 -18.40
N VAL A 154 15.45 -10.20 -18.83
CA VAL A 154 15.37 -9.57 -20.15
C VAL A 154 16.11 -8.24 -20.18
N PHE A 155 15.83 -7.33 -19.26
CA PHE A 155 16.30 -5.94 -19.35
C PHE A 155 17.59 -5.68 -18.60
N ALA A 156 17.88 -6.41 -17.53
CA ALA A 156 19.12 -6.24 -16.78
C ALA A 156 20.22 -7.19 -17.29
N LEU A 157 19.94 -8.49 -17.37
CA LEU A 157 20.97 -9.48 -17.68
C LEU A 157 21.24 -9.61 -19.18
N ASN A 158 20.19 -9.71 -20.03
CA ASN A 158 20.37 -9.89 -21.47
C ASN A 158 20.61 -8.59 -22.22
N ALA A 159 19.82 -7.53 -21.94
CA ALA A 159 19.93 -6.25 -22.63
C ALA A 159 20.97 -5.31 -21.99
N GLY A 160 21.25 -5.45 -20.70
CA GLY A 160 22.18 -4.56 -19.98
C GLY A 160 21.71 -3.11 -19.86
N TRP A 161 20.39 -2.86 -19.96
CA TRP A 161 19.86 -1.50 -19.98
C TRP A 161 19.65 -0.90 -18.59
N LEU A 162 19.33 -1.74 -17.61
CA LEU A 162 18.96 -1.34 -16.26
C LEU A 162 19.64 -2.23 -15.22
N PRO A 163 19.85 -1.75 -13.99
CA PRO A 163 20.40 -2.58 -12.94
C PRO A 163 19.43 -3.71 -12.55
N SER A 164 19.98 -4.88 -12.18
CA SER A 164 19.19 -6.04 -11.77
C SER A 164 18.58 -5.92 -10.39
N GLY A 165 19.07 -4.99 -9.57
CA GLY A 165 18.61 -4.77 -8.20
C GLY A 165 19.61 -3.94 -7.39
N GLY A 166 19.30 -3.77 -6.11
CA GLY A 166 20.02 -2.89 -5.21
C GLY A 166 19.56 -1.43 -5.31
N PHE A 167 20.00 -0.62 -4.36
CA PHE A 167 19.78 0.82 -4.33
C PHE A 167 21.10 1.50 -4.00
N PRO A 168 21.44 2.68 -4.61
CA PRO A 168 22.72 3.32 -4.40
C PRO A 168 22.98 3.59 -2.93
N GLN A 169 24.25 3.45 -2.49
CA GLN A 169 24.63 3.72 -1.09
C GLN A 169 24.44 5.20 -0.73
N ASP A 170 24.69 6.09 -1.69
CA ASP A 170 24.46 7.53 -1.55
C ASP A 170 22.96 7.91 -1.62
N GLY A 171 22.07 6.90 -1.75
CA GLY A 171 20.64 7.12 -1.76
C GLY A 171 20.17 8.07 -2.86
N TRP A 172 19.40 9.08 -2.49
CA TRP A 172 18.88 10.10 -3.40
C TRP A 172 19.88 11.22 -3.74
N ASP A 173 21.08 11.23 -3.16
CA ASP A 173 22.15 12.17 -3.53
C ASP A 173 22.72 11.84 -4.93
N ALA A 174 22.53 10.58 -5.39
CA ALA A 174 22.76 10.15 -6.77
C ALA A 174 21.42 9.86 -7.49
N PRO A 175 20.62 10.86 -7.87
CA PRO A 175 19.24 10.69 -8.33
C PRO A 175 19.12 9.87 -9.62
N GLY A 176 20.10 9.95 -10.50
CA GLY A 176 20.14 9.15 -11.73
C GLY A 176 20.21 7.65 -11.45
N ASP A 177 21.08 7.25 -10.54
CA ASP A 177 21.27 5.85 -10.16
C ASP A 177 20.08 5.36 -9.31
N ALA A 178 19.57 6.20 -8.41
CA ALA A 178 18.39 5.89 -7.62
C ALA A 178 17.14 5.65 -8.50
N ILE A 179 16.91 6.51 -9.49
CA ILE A 179 15.81 6.34 -10.44
C ILE A 179 16.03 5.08 -11.28
N SER A 180 17.21 4.87 -11.83
CA SER A 180 17.49 3.70 -12.67
C SER A 180 17.26 2.39 -11.92
N SER A 181 17.65 2.32 -10.65
CA SER A 181 17.44 1.14 -9.80
C SER A 181 15.96 0.87 -9.49
N LEU A 182 15.10 1.90 -9.53
CA LEU A 182 13.66 1.77 -9.28
C LEU A 182 12.84 1.49 -10.54
N VAL A 183 13.39 1.66 -11.76
CA VAL A 183 12.61 1.49 -13.01
C VAL A 183 11.99 0.10 -13.11
N LEU A 184 12.78 -0.96 -13.03
CA LEU A 184 12.27 -2.34 -13.14
C LEU A 184 11.30 -2.70 -12.00
N PRO A 185 11.59 -2.42 -10.73
CA PRO A 185 10.64 -2.59 -9.63
C PRO A 185 9.31 -1.86 -9.86
N VAL A 186 9.37 -0.58 -10.25
CA VAL A 186 8.18 0.26 -10.53
C VAL A 186 7.36 -0.34 -11.67
N VAL A 187 7.98 -0.73 -12.78
CA VAL A 187 7.30 -1.36 -13.92
C VAL A 187 6.68 -2.69 -13.52
N THR A 188 7.37 -3.51 -12.73
CA THR A 188 6.85 -4.79 -12.23
C THR A 188 5.54 -4.60 -11.46
N VAL A 189 5.56 -3.72 -10.46
CA VAL A 189 4.38 -3.42 -9.64
C VAL A 189 3.27 -2.79 -10.49
N ALA A 190 3.62 -1.83 -11.35
CA ALA A 190 2.67 -1.13 -12.19
C ALA A 190 1.93 -2.06 -13.17
N LEU A 191 2.62 -3.04 -13.75
CA LEU A 191 2.01 -4.01 -14.66
C LEU A 191 0.97 -4.88 -13.94
N VAL A 192 1.33 -5.44 -12.77
CA VAL A 192 0.41 -6.28 -11.99
C VAL A 192 -0.79 -5.46 -11.51
N MET A 193 -0.55 -4.26 -10.97
CA MET A 193 -1.62 -3.36 -10.55
C MET A 193 -2.50 -2.93 -11.72
N SER A 194 -1.92 -2.64 -12.89
CA SER A 194 -2.67 -2.26 -14.08
C SER A 194 -3.64 -3.37 -14.52
N ALA A 195 -3.24 -4.63 -14.41
CA ALA A 195 -4.09 -5.75 -14.78
C ALA A 195 -5.38 -5.79 -13.92
N SER A 196 -5.26 -5.59 -12.61
CA SER A 196 -6.39 -5.47 -11.69
C SER A 196 -7.25 -4.22 -11.99
N LEU A 197 -6.62 -3.06 -12.10
CA LEU A 197 -7.30 -1.78 -12.34
C LEU A 197 -8.05 -1.74 -13.67
N ILE A 198 -7.50 -2.30 -14.76
CA ILE A 198 -8.18 -2.38 -16.07
C ILE A 198 -9.55 -3.06 -15.92
N ARG A 199 -9.62 -4.15 -15.17
CA ARG A 199 -10.86 -4.87 -14.92
C ARG A 199 -11.89 -4.01 -14.19
N TYR A 200 -11.49 -3.33 -13.12
CA TYR A 200 -12.38 -2.46 -12.34
C TYR A 200 -12.84 -1.24 -13.14
N VAL A 201 -11.92 -0.57 -13.83
CA VAL A 201 -12.24 0.59 -14.68
C VAL A 201 -13.18 0.15 -15.81
N ARG A 202 -12.94 -1.01 -16.44
CA ARG A 202 -13.81 -1.56 -17.47
C ARG A 202 -15.22 -1.82 -16.93
N SER A 203 -15.36 -2.41 -15.74
CA SER A 203 -16.67 -2.64 -15.12
C SER A 203 -17.40 -1.32 -14.89
N ALA A 204 -16.76 -0.34 -14.22
CA ALA A 204 -17.35 0.96 -13.99
C ALA A 204 -17.72 1.72 -15.27
N ALA A 205 -16.90 1.59 -16.32
CA ALA A 205 -17.18 2.18 -17.63
C ALA A 205 -18.38 1.51 -18.32
N LEU A 206 -18.54 0.18 -18.22
CA LEU A 206 -19.69 -0.54 -18.79
C LEU A 206 -21.00 -0.12 -18.12
N ASP A 207 -21.02 0.05 -16.81
CA ASP A 207 -22.19 0.52 -16.06
C ASP A 207 -22.63 1.92 -16.53
N VAL A 208 -21.66 2.81 -16.74
CA VAL A 208 -21.93 4.15 -17.27
C VAL A 208 -22.40 4.11 -18.72
N LEU A 209 -21.75 3.33 -19.59
CA LEU A 209 -22.11 3.21 -21.01
C LEU A 209 -23.52 2.64 -21.19
N GLY A 210 -23.99 1.81 -20.27
CA GLY A 210 -25.35 1.23 -20.26
C GLY A 210 -26.41 2.12 -19.61
N SER A 211 -26.04 3.26 -19.01
CA SER A 211 -26.95 4.07 -18.19
C SER A 211 -27.97 4.86 -18.99
N GLU A 212 -29.19 4.98 -18.43
CA GLU A 212 -30.27 5.76 -19.03
C GLU A 212 -29.96 7.26 -19.11
N TYR A 213 -29.26 7.83 -18.13
CA TYR A 213 -28.90 9.25 -18.15
C TYR A 213 -27.95 9.59 -19.33
N LEU A 214 -27.09 8.65 -19.73
CA LEU A 214 -26.22 8.85 -20.90
C LEU A 214 -27.02 8.78 -22.20
N ARG A 215 -28.01 7.86 -22.28
CA ARG A 215 -28.94 7.77 -23.41
C ARG A 215 -29.77 9.04 -23.54
N THR A 216 -30.35 9.54 -22.44
CA THR A 216 -31.13 10.76 -22.42
C THR A 216 -30.30 11.97 -22.86
N ALA A 217 -29.07 12.13 -22.35
CA ALA A 217 -28.21 13.22 -22.77
C ALA A 217 -27.91 13.22 -24.27
N ARG A 218 -27.74 12.03 -24.85
CA ARG A 218 -27.54 11.85 -26.30
C ARG A 218 -28.81 12.14 -27.10
N ALA A 219 -29.96 11.70 -26.62
CA ALA A 219 -31.26 12.00 -27.25
C ALA A 219 -31.57 13.50 -27.28
N LEU A 220 -31.09 14.23 -26.27
CA LEU A 220 -31.16 15.70 -26.18
C LEU A 220 -30.08 16.42 -27.03
N GLY A 221 -29.39 15.71 -27.93
CA GLY A 221 -28.44 16.31 -28.89
C GLY A 221 -27.00 16.43 -28.39
N SER A 222 -26.65 15.96 -27.19
CA SER A 222 -25.25 15.97 -26.72
C SER A 222 -24.42 14.96 -27.51
N SER A 223 -23.23 15.36 -27.99
CA SER A 223 -22.28 14.40 -28.54
C SER A 223 -21.81 13.40 -27.48
N PHE A 224 -21.43 12.20 -27.90
CA PHE A 224 -20.96 11.15 -26.98
C PHE A 224 -19.86 11.65 -26.02
N GLY A 225 -18.83 12.30 -26.54
CA GLY A 225 -17.72 12.82 -25.73
C GLY A 225 -18.18 13.84 -24.70
N ARG A 226 -19.09 14.77 -25.06
CA ARG A 226 -19.64 15.78 -24.14
C ARG A 226 -20.51 15.13 -23.06
N ALA A 227 -21.38 14.18 -23.42
CA ALA A 227 -22.21 13.47 -22.47
C ALA A 227 -21.36 12.60 -21.49
N MET A 228 -20.35 11.91 -22.02
CA MET A 228 -19.41 11.12 -21.20
C MET A 228 -18.62 12.00 -20.24
N TRP A 229 -18.02 13.11 -20.73
CA TRP A 229 -17.25 14.03 -19.88
C TRP A 229 -18.11 14.66 -18.76
N ARG A 230 -19.31 15.13 -19.12
CA ARG A 230 -20.17 15.87 -18.17
C ARG A 230 -20.87 14.96 -17.17
N HIS A 231 -21.28 13.77 -17.59
CA HIS A 231 -22.11 12.86 -16.80
C HIS A 231 -21.45 11.50 -16.54
N GLY A 232 -20.75 10.94 -17.52
CA GLY A 232 -20.17 9.60 -17.43
C GLY A 232 -18.98 9.50 -16.49
N LEU A 233 -17.94 10.31 -16.72
CA LEU A 233 -16.68 10.23 -15.96
C LEU A 233 -16.88 10.45 -14.47
N ARG A 234 -17.73 11.40 -14.08
CA ARG A 234 -17.99 11.68 -12.67
C ARG A 234 -18.65 10.50 -11.95
N ASN A 235 -19.58 9.82 -12.62
CA ASN A 235 -20.25 8.66 -12.04
C ASN A 235 -19.34 7.43 -12.03
N ALA A 236 -18.50 7.24 -13.05
CA ALA A 236 -17.49 6.17 -13.10
C ALA A 236 -16.35 6.39 -12.09
N ALA A 237 -15.97 7.64 -11.81
CA ALA A 237 -14.85 7.97 -10.93
C ALA A 237 -15.09 7.51 -9.48
N VAL A 238 -16.32 7.54 -8.98
CA VAL A 238 -16.62 7.22 -7.57
C VAL A 238 -16.20 5.79 -7.19
N PRO A 239 -16.67 4.73 -7.88
CA PRO A 239 -16.22 3.38 -7.57
C PRO A 239 -14.72 3.17 -7.88
N VAL A 240 -14.21 3.82 -8.93
CA VAL A 240 -12.78 3.71 -9.30
C VAL A 240 -11.89 4.29 -8.20
N ILE A 241 -12.21 5.47 -7.62
CA ILE A 241 -11.43 6.07 -6.54
C ILE A 241 -11.37 5.15 -5.32
N SER A 242 -12.46 4.48 -4.96
CA SER A 242 -12.45 3.51 -3.87
C SER A 242 -11.48 2.37 -4.12
N VAL A 243 -11.49 1.82 -5.33
CA VAL A 243 -10.58 0.75 -5.73
C VAL A 243 -9.13 1.24 -5.76
N LEU A 244 -8.87 2.45 -6.26
CA LEU A 244 -7.54 3.05 -6.28
C LEU A 244 -6.95 3.17 -4.86
N GLY A 245 -7.76 3.57 -3.87
CA GLY A 245 -7.32 3.61 -2.48
C GLY A 245 -6.94 2.23 -1.93
N ILE A 246 -7.75 1.21 -2.23
CA ILE A 246 -7.49 -0.17 -1.82
C ILE A 246 -6.23 -0.70 -2.51
N GLU A 247 -6.08 -0.49 -3.80
CA GLU A 247 -4.91 -0.95 -4.58
C GLU A 247 -3.61 -0.30 -4.09
N LEU A 248 -3.60 1.01 -3.80
CA LEU A 248 -2.43 1.69 -3.26
C LEU A 248 -2.06 1.14 -1.88
N ALA A 249 -3.05 0.93 -1.00
CA ALA A 249 -2.82 0.34 0.32
C ALA A 249 -2.28 -1.09 0.22
N SER A 250 -2.86 -1.91 -0.66
CA SER A 250 -2.41 -3.29 -0.90
C SER A 250 -1.00 -3.34 -1.49
N THR A 251 -0.66 -2.39 -2.36
CA THR A 251 0.68 -2.30 -2.97
C THR A 251 1.74 -1.95 -1.95
N LEU A 252 1.45 -1.05 -1.02
CA LEU A 252 2.36 -0.72 0.07
C LEU A 252 2.69 -1.96 0.91
N LEU A 253 1.68 -2.77 1.24
CA LEU A 253 1.89 -4.02 1.97
C LEU A 253 2.57 -5.10 1.12
N GLY A 254 2.27 -5.15 -0.17
CA GLY A 254 2.84 -6.11 -1.12
C GLY A 254 4.25 -5.75 -1.61
N ALA A 255 4.74 -4.54 -1.34
CA ALA A 255 6.07 -4.09 -1.75
C ALA A 255 7.19 -4.98 -1.22
N VAL A 256 6.99 -5.65 -0.06
CA VAL A 256 7.94 -6.62 0.53
C VAL A 256 8.47 -7.62 -0.49
N VAL A 257 7.59 -8.19 -1.30
CA VAL A 257 7.97 -9.21 -2.29
C VAL A 257 8.85 -8.62 -3.38
N VAL A 258 8.49 -7.43 -3.89
CA VAL A 258 9.25 -6.76 -4.94
C VAL A 258 10.60 -6.25 -4.41
N GLU A 259 10.60 -5.67 -3.21
CA GLU A 259 11.82 -5.25 -2.53
C GLU A 259 12.78 -6.43 -2.34
N SER A 260 12.26 -7.61 -1.98
CA SER A 260 13.09 -8.82 -1.84
C SER A 260 13.66 -9.31 -3.18
N VAL A 261 12.83 -9.32 -4.25
CA VAL A 261 13.26 -9.76 -5.59
C VAL A 261 14.37 -8.86 -6.16
N TYR A 262 14.24 -7.55 -5.95
CA TYR A 262 15.19 -6.54 -6.45
C TYR A 262 16.25 -6.13 -5.41
N ALA A 263 16.33 -6.82 -4.27
CA ALA A 263 17.24 -6.51 -3.17
C ALA A 263 17.23 -5.01 -2.76
N LEU A 264 16.04 -4.39 -2.71
CA LEU A 264 15.87 -3.00 -2.32
C LEU A 264 15.82 -2.86 -0.80
N PRO A 265 16.49 -1.85 -0.22
CA PRO A 265 16.44 -1.58 1.21
C PRO A 265 15.17 -0.81 1.60
N GLY A 266 13.99 -1.45 1.48
CA GLY A 266 12.70 -0.86 1.82
C GLY A 266 12.13 -1.36 3.16
N LEU A 267 10.89 -0.94 3.48
CA LEU A 267 10.19 -1.33 4.71
C LEU A 267 9.94 -2.83 4.78
N GLY A 268 9.64 -3.45 3.64
CA GLY A 268 9.36 -4.88 3.59
C GLY A 268 10.61 -5.70 3.86
N SER A 269 11.76 -5.30 3.31
CA SER A 269 13.04 -5.96 3.58
C SER A 269 13.45 -5.80 5.05
N LEU A 270 13.19 -4.63 5.65
CA LEU A 270 13.40 -4.39 7.08
C LEU A 270 12.50 -5.29 7.94
N LEU A 271 11.22 -5.42 7.57
CA LEU A 271 10.29 -6.32 8.26
C LEU A 271 10.75 -7.77 8.19
N ALA A 272 11.13 -8.24 7.02
CA ALA A 272 11.61 -9.62 6.83
C ALA A 272 12.87 -9.91 7.68
N THR A 273 13.81 -8.96 7.72
CA THR A 273 15.02 -9.06 8.56
C THR A 273 14.65 -9.05 10.04
N GLY A 274 13.78 -8.15 10.48
CA GLY A 274 13.32 -8.08 11.87
C GLY A 274 12.64 -9.38 12.32
N ILE A 275 11.83 -10.00 11.47
CA ILE A 275 11.18 -11.29 11.75
C ILE A 275 12.24 -12.38 11.89
N ALA A 276 13.20 -12.46 10.96
CA ALA A 276 14.26 -13.47 10.99
C ALA A 276 15.14 -13.36 12.25
N GLN A 277 15.37 -12.15 12.73
CA GLN A 277 16.19 -11.85 13.90
C GLN A 277 15.40 -11.79 15.21
N HIS A 278 14.07 -11.96 15.19
CA HIS A 278 13.18 -11.78 16.36
C HIS A 278 13.30 -10.39 17.00
N ASP A 279 13.57 -9.38 16.18
CA ASP A 279 13.70 -7.98 16.62
C ASP A 279 12.32 -7.33 16.75
N TYR A 280 11.67 -7.54 17.89
CA TYR A 280 10.29 -7.11 18.12
C TYR A 280 10.07 -5.61 17.97
N PRO A 281 10.95 -4.69 18.46
CA PRO A 281 10.75 -3.26 18.24
C PRO A 281 10.76 -2.88 16.75
N VAL A 282 11.65 -3.48 15.94
CA VAL A 282 11.69 -3.25 14.50
C VAL A 282 10.39 -3.75 13.84
N ILE A 283 9.94 -4.97 14.17
CA ILE A 283 8.68 -5.52 13.64
C ILE A 283 7.50 -4.61 14.02
N GLN A 284 7.40 -4.21 15.30
CA GLN A 284 6.33 -3.34 15.79
C GLN A 284 6.34 -1.98 15.10
N GLY A 285 7.51 -1.36 14.98
CA GLY A 285 7.69 -0.06 14.33
C GLY A 285 7.27 -0.09 12.86
N VAL A 286 7.76 -1.07 12.10
CA VAL A 286 7.42 -1.22 10.67
C VAL A 286 5.93 -1.50 10.47
N LEU A 287 5.36 -2.43 11.23
CA LEU A 287 3.94 -2.78 11.12
C LEU A 287 3.04 -1.62 11.54
N PHE A 288 3.40 -0.88 12.60
CA PHE A 288 2.65 0.31 13.03
C PHE A 288 2.66 1.39 11.95
N VAL A 289 3.84 1.74 11.41
CA VAL A 289 3.97 2.77 10.36
C VAL A 289 3.25 2.34 9.07
N SER A 290 3.38 1.07 8.68
CA SER A 290 2.64 0.53 7.51
C SER A 290 1.13 0.59 7.72
N THR A 291 0.64 0.24 8.90
CA THR A 291 -0.79 0.32 9.26
C THR A 291 -1.28 1.77 9.24
N LEU A 292 -0.52 2.69 9.83
CA LEU A 292 -0.84 4.11 9.79
C LEU A 292 -0.91 4.63 8.35
N ALA A 293 0.05 4.26 7.50
CA ALA A 293 0.07 4.65 6.09
C ALA A 293 -1.17 4.11 5.34
N VAL A 294 -1.55 2.84 5.53
CA VAL A 294 -2.76 2.24 4.95
C VAL A 294 -4.02 2.99 5.39
N LEU A 295 -4.14 3.31 6.68
CA LEU A 295 -5.28 4.06 7.22
C LEU A 295 -5.34 5.50 6.67
N LEU A 296 -4.18 6.16 6.50
CA LEU A 296 -4.09 7.48 5.88
C LEU A 296 -4.47 7.45 4.40
N ILE A 297 -4.04 6.43 3.65
CA ILE A 297 -4.44 6.21 2.25
C ILE A 297 -5.96 6.05 2.17
N GLY A 298 -6.55 5.21 3.02
CA GLY A 298 -8.00 5.03 3.08
C GLY A 298 -8.74 6.34 3.41
N PHE A 299 -8.25 7.08 4.39
CA PHE A 299 -8.79 8.39 4.75
C PHE A 299 -8.71 9.39 3.58
N ALA A 300 -7.59 9.44 2.87
CA ALA A 300 -7.40 10.29 1.69
C ALA A 300 -8.35 9.89 0.56
N ALA A 301 -8.49 8.58 0.27
CA ALA A 301 -9.42 8.08 -0.73
C ALA A 301 -10.88 8.47 -0.43
N ASP A 302 -11.32 8.33 0.83
CA ASP A 302 -12.65 8.76 1.28
C ASP A 302 -12.88 10.28 1.11
N LEU A 303 -11.84 11.08 1.35
CA LEU A 303 -11.90 12.53 1.18
C LEU A 303 -12.02 12.90 -0.29
N VAL A 304 -11.18 12.31 -1.16
CA VAL A 304 -11.23 12.52 -2.61
C VAL A 304 -12.57 12.10 -3.18
N GLN A 305 -13.09 10.93 -2.78
CA GLN A 305 -14.41 10.43 -3.21
C GLN A 305 -15.52 11.43 -2.87
N ARG A 306 -15.51 12.00 -1.66
CA ARG A 306 -16.49 13.01 -1.25
C ARG A 306 -16.37 14.33 -2.00
N ILE A 307 -15.17 14.72 -2.41
CA ILE A 307 -14.96 15.91 -3.25
C ILE A 307 -15.57 15.68 -4.64
N VAL A 308 -15.36 14.50 -5.19
CA VAL A 308 -15.85 14.11 -6.52
C VAL A 308 -17.35 13.88 -6.55
N ASP A 309 -17.93 13.25 -5.50
CA ASP A 309 -19.37 12.97 -5.42
C ASP A 309 -20.12 13.94 -4.47
N PRO A 310 -20.81 14.96 -5.01
CA PRO A 310 -21.59 15.89 -4.19
C PRO A 310 -22.84 15.25 -3.55
N ARG A 311 -23.31 14.10 -4.03
CA ARG A 311 -24.47 13.40 -3.45
C ARG A 311 -24.13 12.90 -2.04
N LEU A 312 -22.88 12.59 -1.77
CA LEU A 312 -22.39 12.23 -0.44
C LEU A 312 -22.40 13.43 0.54
N ARG A 313 -22.55 14.66 0.03
CA ARG A 313 -22.64 15.87 0.86
C ARG A 313 -24.00 16.04 1.52
N GLY A 314 -25.09 15.53 0.91
CA GLY A 314 -26.49 15.74 1.35
C GLY A 314 -27.01 14.69 2.35
N ARG A 315 -26.44 13.49 2.42
CA ARG A 315 -26.97 12.40 3.25
C ARG A 315 -26.87 12.58 4.78
N LEU A 316 -26.16 13.57 5.27
CA LEU A 316 -26.02 13.85 6.71
C LEU A 316 -26.93 15.00 7.21
N SER A 317 -27.69 15.66 6.33
CA SER A 317 -28.65 16.71 6.71
C SER A 317 -30.10 16.26 6.72
N GLY A 318 -30.40 15.01 6.38
CA GLY A 318 -31.73 14.45 6.25
C GLY A 318 -31.98 13.20 7.10
N GLY A 319 -31.63 13.24 8.37
CA GLY A 319 -32.12 12.28 9.38
C GLY A 319 -33.44 12.73 9.94
N GLY A 320 -34.47 12.79 9.13
CA GLY A 320 -35.85 13.03 9.52
C GLY A 320 -36.71 11.98 8.84
N VAL A 321 -37.11 10.99 9.62
CA VAL A 321 -38.16 10.05 9.33
C VAL A 321 -39.41 10.81 8.85
N ARG A 322 -39.92 10.50 7.68
CA ARG A 322 -41.36 10.49 7.38
C ARG A 322 -41.67 9.26 6.54
#